data_786a31a4e660bc2cc6e44b9bde9f8091
#
_entry.id   786a31a4e660bc2cc6e44b9bde9f8091
#
_cell.length_a   1.000
_cell.length_b   1.000
_cell.length_c   1.000
_cell.angle_alpha   90.00
_cell.angle_beta   90.00
_cell.angle_gamma   90.00
#
_symmetry.space_group_name_H-M   'P 1'
#
loop_
_entity.id
_entity.type
_entity.pdbx_description
1 polymer ?
#
loop_
_entity_poly.entity_id
_entity_poly.type
_entity_poly.pdbx_seq_one_letter_code
_entity_poly.pdbx_strand_id
1 'polypeptide(L)'
;MSTAAPKKKRVLFIINQFFRGGAETALVNLLCTMDSARFDVDLLIFDMIDLPGSLSLIPEIPDWVHVINVAENEKKTAFVKKAVFKLERKLTGTQPFRRGAIRYLQNQYYDAAISYGEWFSSALCARYAAARRKYVWIHADMDKAAFLHPDILRFEAQFDGFLFASRHSMEGAVKKYPQLASRSSVLPNRVDSEKIIAMSEEPLPVSLPEDGLPLLVTVANVREEKNHLRQVAAMQRLFSEGLRFRWVNIGSLANAPLVEKLRLAVRDAGLEDYFTLTGPLDNPYGVMCRADAVCVLSDHESWSMVITEAKALGVPVIATRTSGALEQIEDGKNGVLCGFSDEEIAESLRAFLTGGAAET
;
A
#
# COMPACT_ATOMS: atom_id res chain seq x y z
N MET A 1 11.21 -47.15 -7.98
CA MET A 1 9.94 -46.54 -7.57
C MET A 1 10.00 -45.08 -8.02
N SER A 2 9.23 -44.71 -9.04
CA SER A 2 9.17 -43.33 -9.51
C SER A 2 8.36 -42.51 -8.49
N THR A 3 9.04 -41.68 -7.71
CA THR A 3 8.37 -40.71 -6.86
C THR A 3 7.78 -39.62 -7.74
N ALA A 4 6.48 -39.71 -8.05
CA ALA A 4 5.80 -38.64 -8.74
C ALA A 4 6.01 -37.34 -7.97
N ALA A 5 6.42 -36.28 -8.66
CA ALA A 5 6.58 -34.96 -8.06
C ALA A 5 5.29 -34.55 -7.32
N PRO A 6 5.36 -33.99 -6.13
CA PRO A 6 4.18 -33.61 -5.37
C PRO A 6 3.33 -32.64 -6.20
N LYS A 7 2.02 -32.91 -6.26
CA LYS A 7 1.07 -32.06 -7.01
C LYS A 7 1.11 -30.64 -6.45
N LYS A 8 1.37 -29.66 -7.31
CA LYS A 8 1.37 -28.25 -6.92
C LYS A 8 0.04 -27.83 -6.32
N LYS A 9 0.05 -26.95 -5.32
CA LYS A 9 -1.14 -26.32 -4.76
C LYS A 9 -1.59 -25.17 -5.64
N ARG A 10 -2.83 -25.22 -6.08
CA ARG A 10 -3.41 -24.12 -6.88
C ARG A 10 -3.94 -23.02 -5.97
N VAL A 11 -3.43 -21.80 -6.15
CA VAL A 11 -3.78 -20.64 -5.35
C VAL A 11 -4.30 -19.53 -6.26
N LEU A 12 -5.42 -18.94 -5.88
CA LEU A 12 -6.00 -17.80 -6.56
C LEU A 12 -5.89 -16.55 -5.70
N PHE A 13 -5.31 -15.48 -6.25
CA PHE A 13 -5.45 -14.13 -5.71
C PHE A 13 -6.45 -13.34 -6.55
N ILE A 14 -7.36 -12.63 -5.90
CA ILE A 14 -8.34 -11.76 -6.54
C ILE A 14 -8.10 -10.34 -6.06
N ILE A 15 -7.76 -9.44 -6.96
CA ILE A 15 -7.51 -8.04 -6.66
C ILE A 15 -8.27 -7.13 -7.62
N ASN A 16 -8.62 -5.94 -7.16
CA ASN A 16 -9.36 -4.94 -7.93
C ASN A 16 -8.50 -4.33 -9.04
N GLN A 17 -7.40 -3.69 -8.63
CA GLN A 17 -6.46 -2.97 -9.48
C GLN A 17 -5.04 -3.38 -9.12
N PHE A 18 -4.06 -3.10 -10.00
CA PHE A 18 -2.68 -3.51 -9.78
C PHE A 18 -1.70 -2.39 -10.18
N PHE A 19 -1.86 -1.24 -9.53
CA PHE A 19 -0.95 -0.10 -9.65
C PHE A 19 -0.04 -0.03 -8.43
N ARG A 20 1.10 0.67 -8.55
CA ARG A 20 2.05 0.82 -7.47
C ARG A 20 1.42 1.45 -6.23
N GLY A 21 1.22 0.63 -5.21
CA GLY A 21 0.67 0.94 -3.90
C GLY A 21 1.20 -0.06 -2.88
N GLY A 22 1.04 0.21 -1.59
CA GLY A 22 1.61 -0.64 -0.53
C GLY A 22 1.13 -2.09 -0.57
N ALA A 23 -0.18 -2.32 -0.73
CA ALA A 23 -0.75 -3.66 -0.78
C ALA A 23 -0.31 -4.43 -2.04
N GLU A 24 -0.34 -3.76 -3.20
CA GLU A 24 0.04 -4.36 -4.47
C GLU A 24 1.54 -4.70 -4.51
N THR A 25 2.40 -3.82 -4.00
CA THR A 25 3.84 -4.09 -3.84
C THR A 25 4.08 -5.27 -2.90
N ALA A 26 3.33 -5.37 -1.80
CA ALA A 26 3.41 -6.51 -0.89
C ALA A 26 3.01 -7.83 -1.58
N LEU A 27 2.02 -7.80 -2.49
CA LEU A 27 1.66 -8.99 -3.27
C LEU A 27 2.75 -9.38 -4.26
N VAL A 28 3.37 -8.43 -4.96
CA VAL A 28 4.53 -8.72 -5.84
C VAL A 28 5.64 -9.39 -5.03
N ASN A 29 6.02 -8.81 -3.89
CA ASN A 29 7.06 -9.37 -3.03
C ASN A 29 6.71 -10.79 -2.57
N LEU A 30 5.45 -11.04 -2.19
CA LEU A 30 4.99 -12.39 -1.86
C LEU A 30 5.14 -13.33 -3.05
N LEU A 31 4.65 -12.96 -4.24
CA LEU A 31 4.72 -13.79 -5.44
C LEU A 31 6.15 -14.11 -5.84
N CYS A 32 7.07 -13.15 -5.71
CA CYS A 32 8.51 -13.36 -5.97
C CYS A 32 9.15 -14.36 -4.99
N THR A 33 8.66 -14.45 -3.74
CA THR A 33 9.20 -15.36 -2.73
C THR A 33 8.49 -16.71 -2.67
N MET A 34 7.38 -16.89 -3.37
CA MET A 34 6.69 -18.18 -3.44
C MET A 34 7.44 -19.20 -4.29
N ASP A 35 7.51 -20.44 -3.80
CA ASP A 35 8.16 -21.53 -4.50
C ASP A 35 7.30 -22.05 -5.67
N SER A 36 7.69 -21.75 -6.89
CA SER A 36 7.02 -22.18 -8.11
C SER A 36 6.98 -23.71 -8.30
N ALA A 37 7.82 -24.47 -7.59
CA ALA A 37 7.75 -25.94 -7.60
C ALA A 37 6.57 -26.47 -6.75
N ARG A 38 6.11 -25.71 -5.78
CA ARG A 38 5.04 -26.09 -4.83
C ARG A 38 3.69 -25.46 -5.16
N PHE A 39 3.70 -24.30 -5.83
CA PHE A 39 2.50 -23.53 -6.08
C PHE A 39 2.26 -23.32 -7.58
N ASP A 40 1.00 -23.29 -7.95
CA ASP A 40 0.47 -22.85 -9.24
C ASP A 40 -0.49 -21.71 -8.94
N VAL A 41 -0.16 -20.49 -9.39
CA VAL A 41 -0.84 -19.26 -8.95
C VAL A 41 -1.52 -18.56 -10.09
N ASP A 42 -2.82 -18.31 -9.90
CA ASP A 42 -3.61 -17.41 -10.73
C ASP A 42 -3.78 -16.06 -10.01
N LEU A 43 -3.46 -14.96 -10.67
CA LEU A 43 -3.75 -13.60 -10.21
C LEU A 43 -4.85 -12.98 -11.08
N LEU A 44 -6.03 -12.85 -10.52
CA LEU A 44 -7.19 -12.26 -11.19
C LEU A 44 -7.31 -10.77 -10.85
N ILE A 45 -7.08 -9.92 -11.85
CA ILE A 45 -7.25 -8.46 -11.77
C ILE A 45 -8.55 -8.11 -12.52
N PHE A 46 -9.57 -7.59 -11.81
CA PHE A 46 -10.91 -7.53 -12.39
C PHE A 46 -11.44 -6.13 -12.73
N ASP A 47 -10.78 -5.06 -12.30
CA ASP A 47 -11.25 -3.67 -12.50
C ASP A 47 -10.09 -2.70 -12.75
N MET A 48 -9.07 -3.15 -13.49
CA MET A 48 -7.92 -2.32 -13.83
C MET A 48 -8.30 -1.33 -14.94
N ILE A 49 -8.41 -0.06 -14.58
CA ILE A 49 -8.61 1.06 -15.50
C ILE A 49 -7.29 1.81 -15.58
N ASP A 50 -6.83 2.16 -16.80
CA ASP A 50 -5.64 3.00 -16.96
C ASP A 50 -5.86 4.34 -16.24
N LEU A 51 -5.07 4.60 -15.22
CA LEU A 51 -5.03 5.86 -14.50
C LEU A 51 -3.79 6.63 -14.95
N PRO A 52 -3.92 7.80 -15.58
CA PRO A 52 -2.78 8.63 -15.96
C PRO A 52 -1.89 8.92 -14.73
N GLY A 53 -0.58 8.72 -14.87
CA GLY A 53 0.38 8.95 -13.79
C GLY A 53 0.45 7.86 -12.72
N SER A 54 -0.21 6.71 -12.93
CA SER A 54 -0.05 5.52 -12.09
C SER A 54 0.81 4.47 -12.78
N LEU A 55 1.75 3.87 -12.04
CA LEU A 55 2.64 2.82 -12.55
C LEU A 55 1.99 1.45 -12.32
N SER A 56 1.86 0.67 -13.38
CA SER A 56 1.40 -0.72 -13.31
C SER A 56 2.50 -1.61 -12.73
N LEU A 57 2.14 -2.50 -11.81
CA LEU A 57 3.05 -3.52 -11.25
C LEU A 57 2.98 -4.87 -12.00
N ILE A 58 2.15 -4.99 -13.04
CA ILE A 58 2.08 -6.24 -13.83
C ILE A 58 3.44 -6.67 -14.37
N PRO A 59 4.32 -5.78 -14.89
CA PRO A 59 5.65 -6.19 -15.36
C PRO A 59 6.59 -6.74 -14.28
N GLU A 60 6.29 -6.51 -13.00
CA GLU A 60 7.10 -7.00 -11.87
C GLU A 60 6.67 -8.39 -11.38
N ILE A 61 5.56 -8.92 -11.91
CA ILE A 61 5.05 -10.24 -11.54
C ILE A 61 5.94 -11.34 -12.17
N PRO A 62 6.35 -12.37 -11.41
CA PRO A 62 7.12 -13.49 -11.97
C PRO A 62 6.38 -14.21 -13.11
N ASP A 63 7.10 -14.60 -14.16
CA ASP A 63 6.55 -15.24 -15.37
C ASP A 63 5.78 -16.54 -15.11
N TRP A 64 6.04 -17.22 -13.99
CA TRP A 64 5.35 -18.44 -13.62
C TRP A 64 3.96 -18.23 -13.04
N VAL A 65 3.58 -16.96 -12.71
CA VAL A 65 2.25 -16.57 -12.23
C VAL A 65 1.34 -16.29 -13.42
N HIS A 66 0.21 -16.96 -13.46
CA HIS A 66 -0.77 -16.72 -14.52
C HIS A 66 -1.61 -15.49 -14.20
N VAL A 67 -1.38 -14.39 -14.91
CA VAL A 67 -2.09 -13.12 -14.75
C VAL A 67 -3.34 -13.09 -15.65
N ILE A 68 -4.49 -12.89 -15.04
CA ILE A 68 -5.78 -12.74 -15.72
C ILE A 68 -6.26 -11.30 -15.56
N ASN A 69 -5.98 -10.44 -16.52
CA ASN A 69 -6.48 -9.06 -16.53
C ASN A 69 -7.78 -8.97 -17.33
N VAL A 70 -8.90 -8.92 -16.62
CA VAL A 70 -10.24 -8.92 -17.23
C VAL A 70 -10.55 -7.61 -17.96
N ALA A 71 -10.01 -6.49 -17.48
CA ALA A 71 -10.28 -5.17 -18.04
C ALA A 71 -9.61 -4.96 -19.42
N GLU A 72 -8.46 -5.55 -19.68
CA GLU A 72 -7.77 -5.42 -20.98
C GLU A 72 -8.57 -5.99 -22.15
N ASN A 73 -9.30 -7.06 -21.91
CA ASN A 73 -10.12 -7.69 -22.96
C ASN A 73 -11.38 -6.86 -23.30
N GLU A 74 -11.72 -5.86 -22.51
CA GLU A 74 -12.95 -5.07 -22.66
C GLU A 74 -12.74 -3.63 -23.17
N LYS A 75 -11.49 -3.15 -23.31
CA LYS A 75 -11.14 -1.77 -23.75
C LYS A 75 -11.76 -1.34 -25.09
N LYS A 76 -12.14 -2.27 -25.96
CA LYS A 76 -12.62 -1.98 -27.32
C LYS A 76 -14.04 -1.39 -27.43
N THR A 77 -14.76 -1.18 -26.33
CA THR A 77 -16.20 -0.82 -26.38
C THR A 77 -16.63 0.29 -25.40
N ALA A 78 -15.72 1.17 -24.99
CA ALA A 78 -15.87 2.00 -23.77
C ALA A 78 -17.03 3.01 -23.74
N PHE A 79 -17.43 3.64 -24.86
CA PHE A 79 -18.34 4.80 -24.78
C PHE A 79 -19.83 4.42 -24.69
N VAL A 80 -20.30 3.49 -25.49
CA VAL A 80 -21.72 3.04 -25.47
C VAL A 80 -22.02 2.21 -24.22
N LYS A 81 -21.04 1.50 -23.71
CA LYS A 81 -21.17 0.64 -22.51
C LYS A 81 -21.33 1.41 -21.20
N LYS A 82 -20.78 2.63 -21.04
CA LYS A 82 -20.90 3.39 -19.78
C LYS A 82 -22.35 3.63 -19.33
N ALA A 83 -23.24 3.96 -20.25
CA ALA A 83 -24.65 4.19 -19.93
C ALA A 83 -25.39 2.89 -19.62
N VAL A 84 -25.16 1.84 -20.42
CA VAL A 84 -25.71 0.49 -20.20
C VAL A 84 -25.19 -0.08 -18.87
N PHE A 85 -23.93 0.10 -18.55
CA PHE A 85 -23.30 -0.34 -17.32
C PHE A 85 -23.86 0.33 -16.06
N LYS A 86 -24.16 1.64 -16.14
CA LYS A 86 -24.79 2.37 -15.04
C LYS A 86 -26.19 1.84 -14.76
N LEU A 87 -26.95 1.50 -15.82
CA LEU A 87 -28.28 0.93 -15.71
C LEU A 87 -28.23 -0.51 -15.17
N GLU A 88 -27.33 -1.33 -15.70
CA GLU A 88 -27.16 -2.73 -15.30
C GLU A 88 -26.69 -2.85 -13.84
N ARG A 89 -25.75 -1.99 -13.40
CA ARG A 89 -25.35 -1.88 -11.99
C ARG A 89 -26.53 -1.54 -11.08
N LYS A 90 -27.42 -0.63 -11.54
CA LYS A 90 -28.61 -0.24 -10.78
C LYS A 90 -29.64 -1.36 -10.66
N LEU A 91 -29.75 -2.21 -11.71
CA LEU A 91 -30.73 -3.29 -11.77
C LEU A 91 -30.24 -4.61 -11.13
N THR A 92 -28.96 -4.94 -11.29
CA THR A 92 -28.41 -6.25 -10.89
C THR A 92 -27.47 -6.20 -9.69
N GLY A 93 -27.03 -4.99 -9.27
CA GLY A 93 -26.01 -4.82 -8.23
C GLY A 93 -24.61 -5.34 -8.64
N THR A 94 -24.46 -5.84 -9.89
CA THR A 94 -23.18 -6.38 -10.38
C THR A 94 -22.51 -5.40 -11.35
N GLN A 95 -21.20 -5.31 -11.29
CA GLN A 95 -20.43 -4.53 -12.27
C GLN A 95 -20.13 -5.39 -13.51
N PRO A 96 -20.32 -4.87 -14.72
CA PRO A 96 -20.15 -5.64 -15.98
C PRO A 96 -18.72 -6.15 -16.19
N PHE A 97 -17.70 -5.39 -15.77
CA PHE A 97 -16.30 -5.83 -15.80
C PHE A 97 -16.05 -7.15 -15.06
N ARG A 98 -16.94 -7.52 -14.14
CA ARG A 98 -16.87 -8.77 -13.39
C ARG A 98 -17.39 -9.98 -14.15
N ARG A 99 -18.11 -9.81 -15.26
CA ARG A 99 -18.62 -10.95 -16.03
C ARG A 99 -17.51 -11.83 -16.58
N GLY A 100 -16.43 -11.22 -17.08
CA GLY A 100 -15.24 -11.96 -17.50
C GLY A 100 -14.60 -12.72 -16.34
N ALA A 101 -14.47 -12.08 -15.18
CA ALA A 101 -13.97 -12.69 -13.95
C ALA A 101 -14.86 -13.86 -13.50
N ILE A 102 -16.19 -13.66 -13.46
CA ILE A 102 -17.15 -14.71 -13.08
C ILE A 102 -17.05 -15.91 -14.02
N ARG A 103 -17.01 -15.65 -15.34
CA ARG A 103 -16.88 -16.72 -16.35
C ARG A 103 -15.58 -17.51 -16.17
N TYR A 104 -14.47 -16.82 -15.88
CA TYR A 104 -13.21 -17.47 -15.60
C TYR A 104 -13.31 -18.36 -14.36
N LEU A 105 -13.80 -17.83 -13.23
CA LEU A 105 -13.88 -18.51 -11.95
C LEU A 105 -14.81 -19.74 -11.97
N GLN A 106 -15.88 -19.71 -12.75
CA GLN A 106 -16.84 -20.81 -12.84
C GLN A 106 -16.26 -22.13 -13.39
N ASN A 107 -15.13 -22.07 -14.09
CA ASN A 107 -14.49 -23.22 -14.72
C ASN A 107 -13.19 -23.65 -14.02
N GLN A 108 -12.90 -23.12 -12.84
CA GLN A 108 -11.66 -23.37 -12.10
C GLN A 108 -11.94 -23.89 -10.70
N TYR A 109 -10.97 -24.65 -10.15
CA TYR A 109 -11.00 -25.08 -8.75
C TYR A 109 -9.61 -24.88 -8.12
N TYR A 110 -9.57 -24.37 -6.88
CA TYR A 110 -8.36 -24.00 -6.18
C TYR A 110 -8.24 -24.70 -4.82
N ASP A 111 -7.00 -24.93 -4.36
CA ASP A 111 -6.75 -25.33 -2.97
C ASP A 111 -7.01 -24.16 -2.02
N ALA A 112 -6.67 -22.91 -2.44
CA ALA A 112 -6.98 -21.69 -1.71
C ALA A 112 -7.36 -20.55 -2.66
N ALA A 113 -8.35 -19.75 -2.28
CA ALA A 113 -8.70 -18.50 -2.94
C ALA A 113 -8.59 -17.35 -1.93
N ILE A 114 -7.86 -16.31 -2.28
CA ILE A 114 -7.60 -15.15 -1.44
C ILE A 114 -8.22 -13.91 -2.09
N SER A 115 -9.21 -13.33 -1.42
CA SER A 115 -9.63 -11.96 -1.68
C SER A 115 -8.53 -11.04 -1.17
N TYR A 116 -7.74 -10.47 -2.07
CA TYR A 116 -6.63 -9.62 -1.71
C TYR A 116 -7.05 -8.16 -1.71
N GLY A 117 -7.10 -7.58 -0.52
CA GLY A 117 -7.59 -6.24 -0.29
C GLY A 117 -9.10 -6.15 -0.10
N GLU A 118 -9.53 -4.95 0.10
CA GLU A 118 -10.89 -4.54 0.40
C GLU A 118 -11.75 -4.48 -0.88
N TRP A 119 -12.64 -3.54 -0.99
CA TRP A 119 -13.48 -3.32 -2.15
C TRP A 119 -14.28 -4.59 -2.55
N PHE A 120 -14.54 -4.77 -3.80
CA PHE A 120 -15.44 -5.80 -4.30
C PHE A 120 -14.82 -7.18 -4.48
N SER A 121 -13.53 -7.37 -4.19
CA SER A 121 -12.85 -8.66 -4.34
C SER A 121 -13.46 -9.74 -3.45
N SER A 122 -13.91 -9.37 -2.24
CA SER A 122 -14.51 -10.29 -1.27
C SER A 122 -15.85 -10.87 -1.78
N ALA A 123 -16.73 -10.05 -2.36
CA ALA A 123 -17.97 -10.52 -2.95
C ALA A 123 -17.72 -11.47 -4.14
N LEU A 124 -16.72 -11.16 -4.98
CA LEU A 124 -16.36 -11.97 -6.12
C LEU A 124 -15.78 -13.32 -5.67
N CYS A 125 -14.86 -13.30 -4.70
CA CYS A 125 -14.27 -14.50 -4.12
C CYS A 125 -15.32 -15.38 -3.43
N ALA A 126 -16.14 -14.79 -2.55
CA ALA A 126 -17.16 -15.52 -1.81
C ALA A 126 -18.13 -16.25 -2.71
N ARG A 127 -18.68 -15.57 -3.72
CA ARG A 127 -19.79 -16.07 -4.54
C ARG A 127 -19.36 -16.96 -5.69
N TYR A 128 -18.19 -16.74 -6.29
CA TYR A 128 -17.85 -17.34 -7.57
C TYR A 128 -16.54 -18.14 -7.58
N ALA A 129 -15.62 -17.93 -6.64
CA ALA A 129 -14.42 -18.76 -6.56
C ALA A 129 -14.78 -20.16 -6.01
N ALA A 130 -14.49 -21.21 -6.75
CA ALA A 130 -14.57 -22.57 -6.27
C ALA A 130 -13.21 -22.97 -5.69
N ALA A 131 -13.12 -23.05 -4.35
CA ALA A 131 -11.90 -23.36 -3.64
C ALA A 131 -12.16 -24.20 -2.39
N ARG A 132 -11.16 -25.01 -2.00
CA ARG A 132 -11.21 -25.80 -0.75
C ARG A 132 -11.24 -24.89 0.47
N ARG A 133 -10.49 -23.76 0.43
CA ARG A 133 -10.40 -22.74 1.47
C ARG A 133 -10.49 -21.35 0.87
N LYS A 134 -11.19 -20.44 1.53
CA LYS A 134 -11.31 -19.05 1.12
C LYS A 134 -10.85 -18.13 2.23
N TYR A 135 -10.03 -17.13 1.87
CA TYR A 135 -9.49 -16.16 2.79
C TYR A 135 -9.73 -14.73 2.30
N VAL A 136 -9.76 -13.80 3.24
CA VAL A 136 -9.68 -12.37 2.95
C VAL A 136 -8.37 -11.86 3.55
N TRP A 137 -7.57 -11.16 2.76
CA TRP A 137 -6.38 -10.45 3.26
C TRP A 137 -6.66 -8.97 3.32
N ILE A 138 -6.67 -8.43 4.53
CA ILE A 138 -7.13 -7.09 4.86
C ILE A 138 -5.92 -6.20 5.07
N HIS A 139 -5.84 -5.11 4.30
CA HIS A 139 -4.72 -4.17 4.28
C HIS A 139 -5.08 -2.80 4.86
N ALA A 140 -6.35 -2.54 5.21
CA ALA A 140 -6.78 -1.33 5.88
C ALA A 140 -7.35 -1.63 7.27
N ASP A 141 -7.30 -0.64 8.17
CA ASP A 141 -7.87 -0.78 9.51
C ASP A 141 -9.41 -0.81 9.46
N MET A 142 -10.00 -1.98 9.67
CA MET A 142 -11.46 -2.19 9.59
C MET A 142 -12.25 -1.38 10.61
N ASP A 143 -11.68 -1.05 11.74
CA ASP A 143 -12.31 -0.24 12.78
C ASP A 143 -12.41 1.23 12.37
N LYS A 144 -11.44 1.74 11.60
CA LYS A 144 -11.36 3.13 11.14
C LYS A 144 -12.00 3.33 9.76
N ALA A 145 -11.79 2.40 8.84
CA ALA A 145 -12.23 2.47 7.45
C ALA A 145 -13.36 1.47 7.13
N ALA A 146 -14.39 1.39 7.98
CA ALA A 146 -15.48 0.43 7.85
C ALA A 146 -16.22 0.50 6.50
N PHE A 147 -16.21 1.64 5.84
CA PHE A 147 -16.83 1.82 4.51
C PHE A 147 -16.12 1.04 3.40
N LEU A 148 -14.88 0.58 3.61
CA LEU A 148 -14.14 -0.26 2.66
C LEU A 148 -14.51 -1.75 2.76
N HIS A 149 -15.21 -2.18 3.82
CA HIS A 149 -15.38 -3.59 4.16
C HIS A 149 -16.82 -4.14 4.11
N PRO A 150 -17.81 -3.52 3.45
CA PRO A 150 -19.21 -3.97 3.54
C PRO A 150 -19.39 -5.39 3.03
N ASP A 151 -18.69 -5.78 1.96
CA ASP A 151 -18.78 -7.12 1.38
C ASP A 151 -18.04 -8.18 2.21
N ILE A 152 -16.99 -7.80 2.94
CA ILE A 152 -16.30 -8.71 3.88
C ILE A 152 -17.28 -9.17 4.96
N LEU A 153 -17.95 -8.22 5.61
CA LEU A 153 -18.91 -8.50 6.67
C LEU A 153 -20.15 -9.21 6.16
N ARG A 154 -20.64 -8.84 4.96
CA ARG A 154 -21.80 -9.47 4.34
C ARG A 154 -21.58 -10.93 4.00
N PHE A 155 -20.38 -11.32 3.61
CA PHE A 155 -20.02 -12.66 3.18
C PHE A 155 -19.10 -13.40 4.16
N GLU A 156 -18.96 -12.93 5.39
CA GLU A 156 -18.02 -13.45 6.37
C GLU A 156 -18.13 -14.97 6.60
N ALA A 157 -19.35 -15.49 6.60
CA ALA A 157 -19.61 -16.93 6.79
C ALA A 157 -19.05 -17.83 5.66
N GLN A 158 -18.71 -17.24 4.51
CA GLN A 158 -18.17 -17.97 3.36
C GLN A 158 -16.63 -18.01 3.33
N PHE A 159 -15.99 -17.36 4.32
CA PHE A 159 -14.54 -17.36 4.45
C PHE A 159 -14.07 -18.24 5.60
N ASP A 160 -13.05 -19.04 5.35
CA ASP A 160 -12.37 -19.86 6.35
C ASP A 160 -11.47 -19.05 7.27
N GLY A 161 -10.97 -17.89 6.81
CA GLY A 161 -10.11 -17.03 7.61
C GLY A 161 -9.96 -15.60 7.09
N PHE A 162 -9.52 -14.75 8.01
CA PHE A 162 -9.24 -13.32 7.81
C PHE A 162 -7.78 -13.06 8.17
N LEU A 163 -7.00 -12.60 7.21
CA LEU A 163 -5.58 -12.31 7.36
C LEU A 163 -5.42 -10.80 7.51
N PHE A 164 -4.71 -10.37 8.53
CA PHE A 164 -4.44 -8.96 8.79
C PHE A 164 -2.95 -8.70 8.67
N ALA A 165 -2.59 -7.54 8.13
CA ALA A 165 -1.19 -7.18 7.96
C ALA A 165 -0.49 -6.89 9.31
N SER A 166 -1.22 -6.50 10.37
CA SER A 166 -0.67 -6.25 11.70
C SER A 166 -1.57 -6.78 12.81
N ARG A 167 -0.97 -7.00 13.99
CA ARG A 167 -1.69 -7.39 15.20
C ARG A 167 -2.67 -6.30 15.65
N HIS A 168 -2.23 -5.05 15.66
CA HIS A 168 -3.07 -3.91 16.05
C HIS A 168 -4.30 -3.77 15.14
N SER A 169 -4.13 -3.93 13.82
CA SER A 169 -5.24 -3.92 12.89
C SER A 169 -6.22 -5.07 13.14
N MET A 170 -5.71 -6.27 13.42
CA MET A 170 -6.53 -7.43 13.78
C MET A 170 -7.30 -7.20 15.09
N GLU A 171 -6.64 -6.72 16.13
CA GLU A 171 -7.25 -6.46 17.45
C GLU A 171 -8.35 -5.38 17.36
N GLY A 172 -8.08 -4.29 16.60
CA GLY A 172 -9.08 -3.26 16.31
C GLY A 172 -10.31 -3.82 15.58
N ALA A 173 -10.08 -4.65 14.56
CA ALA A 173 -11.16 -5.31 13.81
C ALA A 173 -11.96 -6.28 14.70
N VAL A 174 -11.30 -7.13 15.47
CA VAL A 174 -11.95 -8.12 16.37
C VAL A 174 -12.72 -7.43 17.49
N LYS A 175 -12.20 -6.34 18.04
CA LYS A 175 -12.92 -5.54 19.04
C LYS A 175 -14.25 -5.00 18.49
N LYS A 176 -14.26 -4.55 17.24
CA LYS A 176 -15.45 -4.00 16.57
C LYS A 176 -16.37 -5.08 16.01
N TYR A 177 -15.79 -6.20 15.56
CA TYR A 177 -16.47 -7.33 14.91
C TYR A 177 -16.07 -8.66 15.57
N PRO A 178 -16.54 -8.97 16.82
CA PRO A 178 -16.09 -10.12 17.60
C PRO A 178 -16.29 -11.47 16.92
N GLN A 179 -17.25 -11.58 16.00
CA GLN A 179 -17.52 -12.80 15.23
C GLN A 179 -16.35 -13.24 14.32
N LEU A 180 -15.41 -12.34 14.03
CA LEU A 180 -14.22 -12.65 13.22
C LEU A 180 -13.10 -13.32 14.05
N ALA A 181 -13.11 -13.20 15.38
CA ALA A 181 -11.99 -13.51 16.27
C ALA A 181 -11.42 -14.92 16.06
N SER A 182 -12.29 -15.95 16.00
CA SER A 182 -11.83 -17.34 15.90
C SER A 182 -11.22 -17.73 14.56
N ARG A 183 -11.36 -16.86 13.55
CA ARG A 183 -10.86 -17.08 12.18
C ARG A 183 -9.85 -16.02 11.74
N SER A 184 -9.48 -15.10 12.64
CA SER A 184 -8.51 -14.04 12.37
C SER A 184 -7.09 -14.48 12.69
N SER A 185 -6.13 -14.08 11.86
CA SER A 185 -4.70 -14.30 12.07
C SER A 185 -3.89 -13.16 11.46
N VAL A 186 -2.67 -12.99 11.95
CA VAL A 186 -1.75 -11.97 11.46
C VAL A 186 -0.82 -12.58 10.40
N LEU A 187 -0.73 -11.94 9.25
CA LEU A 187 0.20 -12.26 8.19
C LEU A 187 0.84 -10.96 7.68
N PRO A 188 1.98 -10.54 8.27
CA PRO A 188 2.63 -9.30 7.92
C PRO A 188 3.13 -9.29 6.47
N ASN A 189 3.06 -8.12 5.85
CA ASN A 189 3.68 -7.91 4.56
C ASN A 189 5.21 -8.00 4.69
N ARG A 190 5.86 -8.63 3.71
CA ARG A 190 7.30 -8.80 3.67
C ARG A 190 7.89 -8.04 2.49
N VAL A 191 9.17 -7.71 2.60
CA VAL A 191 9.97 -7.16 1.51
C VAL A 191 11.16 -8.06 1.24
N ASP A 192 11.70 -7.98 0.05
CA ASP A 192 12.99 -8.55 -0.31
C ASP A 192 14.08 -7.53 0.03
N SER A 193 14.66 -7.66 1.22
CA SER A 193 15.68 -6.71 1.71
C SER A 193 16.93 -6.71 0.85
N GLU A 194 17.36 -7.86 0.30
CA GLU A 194 18.54 -7.94 -0.57
C GLU A 194 18.30 -7.19 -1.87
N LYS A 195 17.13 -7.36 -2.48
CA LYS A 195 16.72 -6.61 -3.67
C LYS A 195 16.66 -5.11 -3.40
N ILE A 196 16.08 -4.67 -2.27
CA ILE A 196 15.99 -3.25 -1.90
C ILE A 196 17.39 -2.64 -1.75
N ILE A 197 18.30 -3.32 -1.06
CA ILE A 197 19.68 -2.86 -0.87
C ILE A 197 20.39 -2.78 -2.24
N ALA A 198 20.30 -3.80 -3.08
CA ALA A 198 20.90 -3.76 -4.41
C ALA A 198 20.35 -2.59 -5.27
N MET A 199 19.04 -2.38 -5.25
CA MET A 199 18.42 -1.27 -5.97
C MET A 199 18.82 0.10 -5.41
N SER A 200 19.16 0.22 -4.13
CA SER A 200 19.60 1.50 -3.55
C SER A 200 20.98 1.95 -4.03
N GLU A 201 21.79 1.05 -4.57
CA GLU A 201 23.09 1.33 -5.15
C GLU A 201 23.05 1.78 -6.62
N GLU A 202 21.87 1.68 -7.26
CA GLU A 202 21.67 2.13 -8.63
C GLU A 202 21.79 3.65 -8.77
N PRO A 203 22.10 4.18 -9.99
CA PRO A 203 22.12 5.61 -10.24
C PRO A 203 20.83 6.30 -9.81
N LEU A 204 20.95 7.47 -9.18
CA LEU A 204 19.77 8.23 -8.76
C LEU A 204 18.91 8.66 -9.95
N PRO A 205 17.59 8.42 -9.90
CA PRO A 205 16.68 8.86 -10.94
C PRO A 205 16.40 10.37 -10.90
N VAL A 206 16.80 11.04 -9.83
CA VAL A 206 16.64 12.49 -9.60
C VAL A 206 17.91 13.08 -9.00
N SER A 207 18.19 14.36 -9.30
CA SER A 207 19.27 15.10 -8.64
C SER A 207 18.85 15.49 -7.24
N LEU A 208 19.72 15.22 -6.26
CA LEU A 208 19.56 15.70 -4.89
C LEU A 208 20.54 16.86 -4.65
N PRO A 209 20.14 17.93 -3.95
CA PRO A 209 21.06 19.01 -3.57
C PRO A 209 22.16 18.52 -2.62
N GLU A 210 23.38 19.00 -2.83
CA GLU A 210 24.58 18.67 -2.03
C GLU A 210 25.00 19.86 -1.15
N ASP A 211 24.06 20.48 -0.45
CA ASP A 211 24.30 21.67 0.38
C ASP A 211 24.52 21.35 1.86
N GLY A 212 24.57 20.07 2.23
CA GLY A 212 24.83 19.62 3.60
C GLY A 212 23.66 19.80 4.56
N LEU A 213 22.48 20.19 4.07
CA LEU A 213 21.28 20.25 4.91
C LEU A 213 20.71 18.85 5.14
N PRO A 214 20.12 18.59 6.33
CA PRO A 214 19.43 17.34 6.58
C PRO A 214 18.35 17.06 5.52
N LEU A 215 18.23 15.81 5.09
CA LEU A 215 17.30 15.34 4.07
C LEU A 215 16.22 14.44 4.69
N LEU A 216 14.99 14.90 4.66
CA LEU A 216 13.82 14.07 4.97
C LEU A 216 13.18 13.57 3.68
N VAL A 217 12.73 12.31 3.68
CA VAL A 217 12.09 11.69 2.53
C VAL A 217 10.74 11.12 2.90
N THR A 218 9.73 11.39 2.09
CA THR A 218 8.41 10.72 2.15
C THR A 218 8.16 9.97 0.86
N VAL A 219 7.82 8.68 0.95
CA VAL A 219 7.41 7.86 -0.20
C VAL A 219 5.93 7.57 -0.06
N ALA A 220 5.09 8.38 -0.70
CA ALA A 220 3.64 8.23 -0.66
C ALA A 220 2.97 8.95 -1.83
N ASN A 221 1.92 8.34 -2.39
CA ASN A 221 1.04 9.05 -3.33
C ASN A 221 0.39 10.24 -2.63
N VAL A 222 0.23 11.37 -3.34
CA VAL A 222 -0.43 12.56 -2.77
C VAL A 222 -1.92 12.29 -2.60
N ARG A 223 -2.29 11.96 -1.35
CA ARG A 223 -3.67 11.69 -0.90
C ARG A 223 -3.90 12.36 0.44
N GLU A 224 -5.16 12.63 0.79
CA GLU A 224 -5.53 13.32 2.04
C GLU A 224 -4.94 12.60 3.27
N GLU A 225 -5.09 11.28 3.34
CA GLU A 225 -4.65 10.46 4.47
C GLU A 225 -3.12 10.38 4.65
N LYS A 226 -2.33 10.83 3.65
CA LYS A 226 -0.86 10.87 3.71
C LYS A 226 -0.31 12.20 4.22
N ASN A 227 -1.18 13.19 4.39
CA ASN A 227 -0.90 14.44 5.12
C ASN A 227 0.30 15.27 4.62
N HIS A 228 0.50 15.38 3.30
CA HIS A 228 1.58 16.20 2.73
C HIS A 228 1.47 17.68 3.12
N LEU A 229 0.25 18.21 3.34
CA LEU A 229 0.05 19.58 3.82
C LEU A 229 0.58 19.77 5.25
N ARG A 230 0.51 18.75 6.09
CA ARG A 230 1.05 18.76 7.45
C ARG A 230 2.58 18.83 7.45
N GLN A 231 3.23 18.25 6.44
CA GLN A 231 4.69 18.40 6.25
C GLN A 231 5.06 19.87 6.01
N VAL A 232 4.30 20.57 5.15
CA VAL A 232 4.52 22.00 4.87
C VAL A 232 4.33 22.84 6.13
N ALA A 233 3.26 22.58 6.92
CA ALA A 233 3.01 23.29 8.16
C ALA A 233 4.15 23.08 9.18
N ALA A 234 4.63 21.84 9.34
CA ALA A 234 5.76 21.53 10.21
C ALA A 234 7.06 22.22 9.74
N MET A 235 7.36 22.19 8.42
CA MET A 235 8.52 22.91 7.87
C MET A 235 8.44 24.40 8.12
N GLN A 236 7.29 25.03 7.82
CA GLN A 236 7.10 26.47 8.02
C GLN A 236 7.38 26.87 9.46
N ARG A 237 6.87 26.10 10.42
CA ARG A 237 7.11 26.32 11.85
C ARG A 237 8.60 26.22 12.19
N LEU A 238 9.25 25.13 11.82
CA LEU A 238 10.65 24.88 12.13
C LEU A 238 11.58 25.89 11.43
N PHE A 239 11.24 26.33 10.23
CA PHE A 239 11.98 27.37 9.50
C PHE A 239 11.87 28.72 10.19
N SER A 240 10.72 29.07 10.79
CA SER A 240 10.56 30.29 11.60
C SER A 240 11.43 30.27 12.87
N GLU A 241 11.79 29.08 13.35
CA GLU A 241 12.69 28.85 14.48
C GLU A 241 14.17 28.82 14.07
N GLY A 242 14.49 28.98 12.77
CA GLY A 242 15.86 29.00 12.24
C GLY A 242 16.40 27.63 11.81
N LEU A 243 15.68 26.54 11.98
CA LEU A 243 16.07 25.23 11.46
C LEU A 243 15.97 25.20 9.93
N ARG A 244 16.90 24.52 9.28
CA ARG A 244 16.89 24.35 7.82
C ARG A 244 17.14 22.89 7.48
N PHE A 245 16.30 22.33 6.59
CA PHE A 245 16.38 20.96 6.08
C PHE A 245 15.61 20.88 4.76
N ARG A 246 15.79 19.79 4.05
CA ARG A 246 15.11 19.50 2.79
C ARG A 246 14.08 18.39 2.96
N TRP A 247 13.01 18.46 2.20
CA TRP A 247 12.01 17.41 2.16
C TRP A 247 11.70 16.98 0.72
N VAL A 248 12.00 15.72 0.41
CA VAL A 248 11.72 15.14 -0.90
C VAL A 248 10.54 14.20 -0.78
N ASN A 249 9.51 14.44 -1.59
CA ASN A 249 8.31 13.65 -1.66
C ASN A 249 8.26 12.87 -2.97
N ILE A 250 8.18 11.54 -2.87
CA ILE A 250 8.16 10.59 -3.97
C ILE A 250 6.81 9.91 -4.01
N GLY A 251 6.07 10.02 -5.13
CA GLY A 251 4.79 9.34 -5.30
C GLY A 251 3.91 9.99 -6.35
N SER A 252 2.80 9.34 -6.65
CA SER A 252 1.87 9.78 -7.68
C SER A 252 1.24 11.13 -7.35
N LEU A 253 1.22 12.01 -8.35
CA LEU A 253 0.60 13.33 -8.33
C LEU A 253 -0.78 13.33 -9.04
N ALA A 254 -1.43 12.17 -9.13
CA ALA A 254 -2.69 12.02 -9.88
C ALA A 254 -3.88 12.77 -9.26
N ASN A 255 -3.84 13.09 -7.96
CA ASN A 255 -4.85 13.93 -7.31
C ASN A 255 -4.56 15.42 -7.57
N ALA A 256 -4.82 15.88 -8.80
CA ALA A 256 -4.48 17.22 -9.24
C ALA A 256 -4.99 18.34 -8.30
N PRO A 257 -6.23 18.34 -7.78
CA PRO A 257 -6.69 19.37 -6.84
C PRO A 257 -5.86 19.45 -5.56
N LEU A 258 -5.50 18.30 -4.98
CA LEU A 258 -4.70 18.25 -3.75
C LEU A 258 -3.25 18.65 -4.02
N VAL A 259 -2.69 18.24 -5.16
CA VAL A 259 -1.34 18.61 -5.59
C VAL A 259 -1.24 20.13 -5.80
N GLU A 260 -2.23 20.75 -6.42
CA GLU A 260 -2.26 22.20 -6.59
C GLU A 260 -2.34 22.92 -5.26
N LYS A 261 -3.21 22.47 -4.35
CA LYS A 261 -3.29 22.99 -2.98
C LYS A 261 -1.95 22.88 -2.25
N LEU A 262 -1.25 21.75 -2.41
CA LEU A 262 0.05 21.53 -1.81
C LEU A 262 1.12 22.48 -2.38
N ARG A 263 1.16 22.67 -3.70
CA ARG A 263 2.09 23.61 -4.35
C ARG A 263 1.86 25.05 -3.90
N LEU A 264 0.59 25.46 -3.76
CA LEU A 264 0.24 26.76 -3.22
C LEU A 264 0.73 26.92 -1.78
N ALA A 265 0.51 25.92 -0.93
CA ALA A 265 0.99 25.96 0.45
C ALA A 265 2.53 26.06 0.55
N VAL A 266 3.25 25.30 -0.29
CA VAL A 266 4.73 25.37 -0.37
C VAL A 266 5.19 26.78 -0.75
N ARG A 267 4.60 27.38 -1.78
CA ARG A 267 4.93 28.73 -2.24
C ARG A 267 4.58 29.79 -1.17
N ASP A 268 3.39 29.72 -0.59
CA ASP A 268 2.95 30.70 0.41
C ASP A 268 3.80 30.65 1.69
N ALA A 269 4.42 29.49 1.96
CA ALA A 269 5.39 29.30 3.04
C ALA A 269 6.84 29.65 2.65
N GLY A 270 7.14 29.98 1.37
CA GLY A 270 8.49 30.26 0.88
C GLY A 270 9.43 29.05 0.94
N LEU A 271 8.90 27.85 0.67
CA LEU A 271 9.62 26.58 0.81
C LEU A 271 10.01 25.93 -0.53
N GLU A 272 9.86 26.65 -1.67
CA GLU A 272 10.05 26.08 -3.01
C GLU A 272 11.46 25.49 -3.20
N ASP A 273 12.48 26.09 -2.60
CA ASP A 273 13.87 25.61 -2.69
C ASP A 273 14.15 24.41 -1.78
N TYR A 274 13.25 24.07 -0.85
CA TYR A 274 13.46 23.06 0.20
C TYR A 274 12.46 21.89 0.14
N PHE A 275 11.32 22.07 -0.53
CA PHE A 275 10.27 21.04 -0.63
C PHE A 275 10.11 20.57 -2.07
N THR A 276 10.47 19.34 -2.35
CA THR A 276 10.47 18.77 -3.70
C THR A 276 9.36 17.71 -3.86
N LEU A 277 8.62 17.79 -4.96
CA LEU A 277 7.70 16.76 -5.43
C LEU A 277 8.30 16.13 -6.69
N THR A 278 8.84 14.93 -6.61
CA THR A 278 9.47 14.25 -7.75
C THR A 278 8.46 13.65 -8.73
N GLY A 279 7.24 13.37 -8.30
CA GLY A 279 6.36 12.41 -8.94
C GLY A 279 6.74 10.97 -8.59
N PRO A 280 6.11 9.97 -9.24
CA PRO A 280 6.43 8.57 -8.97
C PRO A 280 7.80 8.21 -9.54
N LEU A 281 8.57 7.44 -8.77
CA LEU A 281 9.85 6.86 -9.20
C LEU A 281 9.71 5.33 -9.23
N ASP A 282 10.30 4.69 -10.24
CA ASP A 282 10.36 3.22 -10.31
C ASP A 282 11.25 2.66 -9.21
N ASN A 283 12.35 3.34 -8.92
CA ASN A 283 13.27 3.00 -7.84
C ASN A 283 13.43 4.18 -6.87
N PRO A 284 12.72 4.20 -5.73
CA PRO A 284 12.88 5.25 -4.71
C PRO A 284 14.04 4.99 -3.75
N TYR A 285 14.60 3.78 -3.73
CA TYR A 285 15.50 3.32 -2.68
C TYR A 285 16.84 4.06 -2.67
N GLY A 286 17.32 4.46 -3.85
CA GLY A 286 18.51 5.29 -3.95
C GLY A 286 18.37 6.68 -3.30
N VAL A 287 17.16 7.25 -3.31
CA VAL A 287 16.85 8.50 -2.59
C VAL A 287 16.65 8.22 -1.10
N MET A 288 15.90 7.15 -0.77
CA MET A 288 15.64 6.77 0.63
C MET A 288 16.91 6.50 1.42
N CYS A 289 17.88 5.76 0.87
CA CYS A 289 19.10 5.41 1.57
C CYS A 289 20.03 6.61 1.85
N ARG A 290 19.80 7.75 1.21
CA ARG A 290 20.53 9.02 1.45
C ARG A 290 19.79 9.96 2.40
N ALA A 291 18.60 9.59 2.85
CA ALA A 291 17.83 10.38 3.79
C ALA A 291 18.40 10.26 5.22
N ASP A 292 18.37 11.34 5.97
CA ASP A 292 18.60 11.31 7.42
C ASP A 292 17.42 10.64 8.12
N ALA A 293 16.19 10.82 7.61
CA ALA A 293 15.03 10.05 8.03
C ALA A 293 13.98 9.90 6.91
N VAL A 294 13.25 8.78 6.96
CA VAL A 294 12.04 8.57 6.18
C VAL A 294 10.83 8.94 7.03
N CYS A 295 9.97 9.82 6.50
CA CYS A 295 8.81 10.32 7.22
C CYS A 295 7.51 9.67 6.72
N VAL A 296 6.72 9.10 7.65
CA VAL A 296 5.41 8.45 7.38
C VAL A 296 4.36 9.09 8.29
N LEU A 297 3.81 10.24 7.87
CA LEU A 297 2.91 11.06 8.67
C LEU A 297 1.41 10.80 8.36
N SER A 298 1.08 9.57 8.04
CA SER A 298 -0.28 9.14 7.67
C SER A 298 -1.26 9.19 8.85
N ASP A 299 -2.54 9.45 8.57
CA ASP A 299 -3.60 9.36 9.60
C ASP A 299 -3.90 7.90 9.97
N HIS A 300 -3.74 6.98 9.03
CA HIS A 300 -3.95 5.56 9.26
C HIS A 300 -3.07 4.71 8.31
N GLU A 301 -2.47 3.68 8.88
CA GLU A 301 -1.69 2.65 8.21
C GLU A 301 -1.84 1.35 8.99
N SER A 302 -2.37 0.30 8.37
CA SER A 302 -2.42 -1.02 9.01
C SER A 302 -1.07 -1.72 8.98
N TRP A 303 -0.28 -1.47 7.94
CA TRP A 303 1.11 -1.87 7.77
C TRP A 303 1.77 -0.98 6.73
N SER A 304 2.85 -0.30 7.06
CA SER A 304 3.57 0.54 6.12
C SER A 304 4.70 -0.22 5.44
N MET A 305 4.59 -0.40 4.12
CA MET A 305 5.69 -0.96 3.32
C MET A 305 6.92 -0.04 3.39
N VAL A 306 6.70 1.28 3.36
CA VAL A 306 7.77 2.29 3.41
C VAL A 306 8.58 2.20 4.71
N ILE A 307 7.94 1.92 5.86
CA ILE A 307 8.66 1.67 7.12
C ILE A 307 9.51 0.40 7.00
N THR A 308 8.96 -0.67 6.42
CA THR A 308 9.71 -1.92 6.23
C THR A 308 10.90 -1.72 5.29
N GLU A 309 10.72 -0.96 4.21
CA GLU A 309 11.74 -0.62 3.23
C GLU A 309 12.84 0.27 3.83
N ALA A 310 12.48 1.31 4.58
CA ALA A 310 13.44 2.17 5.29
C ALA A 310 14.28 1.37 6.30
N LYS A 311 13.66 0.43 7.04
CA LYS A 311 14.37 -0.48 7.96
C LYS A 311 15.35 -1.39 7.22
N ALA A 312 15.00 -1.91 6.04
CA ALA A 312 15.88 -2.72 5.22
C ALA A 312 17.12 -1.92 4.76
N LEU A 313 16.95 -0.62 4.52
CA LEU A 313 18.03 0.31 4.17
C LEU A 313 18.80 0.86 5.39
N GLY A 314 18.40 0.53 6.61
CA GLY A 314 19.02 1.06 7.82
C GLY A 314 18.75 2.55 8.08
N VAL A 315 17.72 3.11 7.45
CA VAL A 315 17.35 4.53 7.58
C VAL A 315 16.32 4.71 8.70
N PRO A 316 16.54 5.66 9.63
CA PRO A 316 15.58 5.98 10.69
C PRO A 316 14.24 6.41 10.13
N VAL A 317 13.17 6.11 10.86
CA VAL A 317 11.80 6.48 10.46
C VAL A 317 11.19 7.43 11.48
N ILE A 318 10.53 8.49 11.01
CA ILE A 318 9.66 9.34 11.83
C ILE A 318 8.22 9.08 11.38
N ALA A 319 7.39 8.54 12.27
CA ALA A 319 6.03 8.14 11.88
C ALA A 319 4.98 8.51 12.92
N THR A 320 3.79 8.86 12.45
CA THR A 320 2.61 8.97 13.31
C THR A 320 2.23 7.61 13.90
N ARG A 321 1.66 7.60 15.11
CA ARG A 321 1.28 6.40 15.89
C ARG A 321 0.11 5.62 15.25
N THR A 322 0.24 5.25 14.00
CA THR A 322 -0.69 4.36 13.30
C THR A 322 -0.53 2.92 13.74
N SER A 323 -1.52 2.06 13.47
CA SER A 323 -1.48 0.62 13.82
C SER A 323 -0.23 -0.06 13.29
N GLY A 324 0.14 0.21 12.04
CA GLY A 324 1.34 -0.35 11.42
C GLY A 324 2.64 0.23 11.99
N ALA A 325 2.70 1.52 12.30
CA ALA A 325 3.89 2.15 12.86
C ALA A 325 4.19 1.64 14.26
N LEU A 326 3.16 1.51 15.12
CA LEU A 326 3.29 0.96 16.48
C LEU A 326 3.84 -0.47 16.51
N GLU A 327 3.63 -1.26 15.48
CA GLU A 327 4.14 -2.63 15.40
C GLU A 327 5.53 -2.70 14.75
N GLN A 328 5.88 -1.73 13.90
CA GLN A 328 7.12 -1.75 13.12
C GLN A 328 8.25 -0.93 13.76
N ILE A 329 7.93 0.06 14.58
CA ILE A 329 8.90 0.99 15.18
C ILE A 329 9.02 0.74 16.68
N GLU A 330 10.25 0.52 17.13
CA GLU A 330 10.66 0.62 18.52
C GLU A 330 11.14 2.06 18.77
N ASP A 331 10.27 2.84 19.44
CA ASP A 331 10.48 4.26 19.67
C ASP A 331 11.84 4.56 20.32
N GLY A 332 12.59 5.51 19.76
CA GLY A 332 13.93 5.85 20.19
C GLY A 332 15.06 4.87 19.78
N LYS A 333 14.76 3.75 19.08
CA LYS A 333 15.79 2.79 18.62
C LYS A 333 15.95 2.77 17.10
N ASN A 334 14.87 2.45 16.38
CA ASN A 334 14.90 2.37 14.92
C ASN A 334 14.03 3.43 14.25
N GLY A 335 13.52 4.38 15.02
CA GLY A 335 12.71 5.49 14.57
C GLY A 335 12.08 6.24 15.72
N VAL A 336 11.26 7.22 15.39
CA VAL A 336 10.53 8.09 16.31
C VAL A 336 9.03 7.98 16.02
N LEU A 337 8.24 7.72 17.05
CA LEU A 337 6.78 7.72 16.98
C LEU A 337 6.23 9.06 17.47
N CYS A 338 5.67 9.86 16.58
CA CYS A 338 5.03 11.14 16.89
C CYS A 338 3.51 11.01 17.02
N GLY A 339 2.88 11.99 17.67
CA GLY A 339 1.43 12.14 17.69
C GLY A 339 0.86 12.58 16.35
N PHE A 340 -0.43 12.92 16.32
CA PHE A 340 -1.14 13.28 15.09
C PHE A 340 -1.33 14.80 14.92
N SER A 341 -1.03 15.61 15.93
CA SER A 341 -1.11 17.06 15.81
C SER A 341 0.11 17.66 15.11
N ASP A 342 -0.06 18.81 14.50
CA ASP A 342 1.03 19.52 13.84
C ASP A 342 2.13 19.91 14.82
N GLU A 343 1.77 20.19 16.09
CA GLU A 343 2.68 20.48 17.19
C GLU A 343 3.56 19.28 17.53
N GLU A 344 2.97 18.11 17.79
CA GLU A 344 3.69 16.88 18.15
C GLU A 344 4.64 16.44 17.02
N ILE A 345 4.20 16.59 15.76
CA ILE A 345 5.03 16.29 14.59
C ILE A 345 6.22 17.26 14.52
N ALA A 346 5.98 18.57 14.67
CA ALA A 346 7.06 19.56 14.64
C ALA A 346 8.05 19.36 15.79
N GLU A 347 7.60 18.99 16.99
CA GLU A 347 8.46 18.68 18.12
C GLU A 347 9.33 17.45 17.86
N SER A 348 8.76 16.37 17.34
CA SER A 348 9.48 15.15 17.00
C SER A 348 10.53 15.40 15.91
N LEU A 349 10.19 16.17 14.87
CA LEU A 349 11.13 16.60 13.83
C LEU A 349 12.24 17.48 14.40
N ARG A 350 11.92 18.44 15.27
CA ARG A 350 12.91 19.31 15.93
C ARG A 350 13.89 18.48 16.74
N ALA A 351 13.40 17.60 17.61
CA ALA A 351 14.24 16.73 18.42
C ALA A 351 15.19 15.91 17.55
N PHE A 352 14.68 15.31 16.48
CA PHE A 352 15.48 14.53 15.54
C PHE A 352 16.57 15.39 14.85
N LEU A 353 16.18 16.54 14.30
CA LEU A 353 17.09 17.42 13.53
C LEU A 353 18.16 18.10 14.39
N THR A 354 17.91 18.28 15.69
CA THR A 354 18.88 18.91 16.63
C THR A 354 19.73 17.89 17.39
N GLY A 355 19.59 16.58 17.11
CA GLY A 355 20.30 15.53 17.83
C GLY A 355 19.82 15.34 19.27
N GLY A 356 18.66 15.91 19.63
CA GLY A 356 18.01 15.69 20.91
C GLY A 356 17.40 14.30 20.95
N ALA A 357 17.80 13.45 21.88
CA ALA A 357 16.97 12.30 22.22
C ALA A 357 15.58 12.83 22.63
N ALA A 358 14.51 12.29 22.06
CA ALA A 358 13.17 12.61 22.55
C ALA A 358 13.14 12.28 24.04
N GLU A 359 13.04 13.29 24.90
CA GLU A 359 12.76 13.08 26.31
C GLU A 359 11.38 12.40 26.39
N THR A 360 11.38 11.14 26.79
CA THR A 360 10.20 10.28 26.95
C THR A 360 9.38 10.69 28.17
#